data_65b8960a32e7fee414cd29213ba0f336
#
_entry.id   65b8960a32e7fee414cd29213ba0f336
#
_cell.length_a   1.000
_cell.length_b   1.000
_cell.length_c   1.000
_cell.angle_alpha   90.00
_cell.angle_beta   90.00
_cell.angle_gamma   90.00
#
_symmetry.space_group_name_H-M   'P 1'
#
loop_
_entity.id
_entity.type
_entity.pdbx_description
1 polymer ?
#
loop_
_entity_poly.entity_id
_entity_poly.type
_entity_poly.pdbx_seq_one_letter_code
_entity_poly.pdbx_strand_id
1 'polypeptide(L)'
;YDEVRGGDTSYHRTINTFELPFMWQPHIYVFQRHARVYLNLGVYLSYATGSKYYWQSKKNGIFEQGDYPMMLTRDPRWGYGLCGGGGFSVLFGRFEAAFEARYYLGYSDVLRNGTKYTGNPNHSPLDNINLSLAIYYRLDKGGIRSAPSKGVARRMQEAAERRAQKRLERETGLQTTDTLPAEAAPVPAD
;
A
#
# COMPACT_ATOMS: atom_id res chain seq x y z
N TYR A 1 7.01 -25.48 -4.16
CA TYR A 1 6.68 -26.79 -4.78
C TYR A 1 7.95 -27.34 -5.42
N ASP A 2 8.70 -28.17 -4.69
CA ASP A 2 9.78 -28.94 -5.27
C ASP A 2 9.25 -30.34 -5.57
N GLU A 3 8.77 -30.53 -6.79
CA GLU A 3 8.43 -31.85 -7.29
C GLU A 3 9.69 -32.48 -7.88
N VAL A 4 10.43 -33.24 -7.07
CA VAL A 4 11.50 -34.08 -7.57
C VAL A 4 10.86 -35.28 -8.27
N ARG A 5 10.69 -35.22 -9.57
CA ARG A 5 10.28 -36.34 -10.42
C ARG A 5 11.46 -37.28 -10.61
N GLY A 6 11.69 -38.11 -9.61
CA GLY A 6 12.46 -39.34 -9.76
C GLY A 6 11.50 -40.52 -9.70
N GLY A 7 11.07 -40.99 -10.86
CA GLY A 7 10.27 -42.26 -11.11
C GLY A 7 9.26 -42.60 -10.07
N ASP A 8 8.62 -42.85 -9.31
CA ASP A 8 7.55 -43.31 -8.42
C ASP A 8 7.49 -42.65 -7.03
N THR A 9 8.31 -41.62 -6.75
CA THR A 9 8.31 -40.91 -5.47
C THR A 9 7.95 -39.44 -5.65
N SER A 10 7.05 -38.94 -4.81
CA SER A 10 6.72 -37.52 -4.73
C SER A 10 7.12 -36.97 -3.37
N TYR A 11 7.81 -35.82 -3.36
CA TYR A 11 8.16 -35.07 -2.16
C TYR A 11 7.48 -33.69 -2.22
N HIS A 12 6.78 -33.37 -1.16
CA HIS A 12 6.08 -32.09 -1.01
C HIS A 12 6.48 -31.46 0.32
N ARG A 13 6.86 -30.20 0.27
CA ARG A 13 7.20 -29.42 1.48
C ARG A 13 6.27 -28.22 1.60
N THR A 14 5.64 -28.07 2.75
CA THR A 14 4.84 -26.90 3.11
C THR A 14 5.61 -26.05 4.10
N ILE A 15 5.73 -24.75 3.82
CA ILE A 15 6.43 -23.79 4.67
C ILE A 15 5.40 -22.78 5.17
N ASN A 16 5.33 -22.62 6.50
CA ASN A 16 4.51 -21.60 7.12
C ASN A 16 5.33 -20.31 7.27
N THR A 17 4.86 -19.22 6.69
CA THR A 17 5.54 -17.93 6.72
C THR A 17 4.65 -16.85 7.37
N PHE A 18 5.29 -15.98 8.13
CA PHE A 18 4.71 -14.72 8.55
C PHE A 18 5.25 -13.62 7.64
N GLU A 19 4.36 -12.82 7.04
CA GLU A 19 4.72 -11.78 6.08
C GLU A 19 4.31 -10.41 6.60
N LEU A 20 5.21 -9.44 6.51
CA LEU A 20 4.99 -8.05 6.89
C LEU A 20 5.21 -7.15 5.68
N PRO A 21 4.14 -6.79 4.95
CA PRO A 21 4.25 -5.91 3.80
C PRO A 21 4.23 -4.43 4.22
N PHE A 22 5.10 -3.64 3.60
CA PHE A 22 5.12 -2.17 3.66
C PHE A 22 4.74 -1.64 2.29
N MET A 23 3.54 -1.07 2.18
CA MET A 23 2.96 -0.71 0.88
C MET A 23 2.59 0.76 0.79
N TRP A 24 2.85 1.33 -0.38
CA TRP A 24 2.29 2.58 -0.83
C TRP A 24 1.08 2.28 -1.73
N GLN A 25 -0.06 2.96 -1.46
CA GLN A 25 -1.33 2.71 -2.10
C GLN A 25 -1.90 3.99 -2.73
N PRO A 26 -1.43 4.40 -3.92
CA PRO A 26 -2.07 5.47 -4.68
C PRO A 26 -3.45 5.03 -5.15
N HIS A 27 -4.42 5.94 -5.08
CA HIS A 27 -5.80 5.63 -5.44
C HIS A 27 -6.50 6.80 -6.12
N ILE A 28 -7.47 6.47 -6.97
CA ILE A 28 -8.35 7.43 -7.62
C ILE A 28 -9.81 7.06 -7.34
N TYR A 29 -10.64 8.08 -7.17
CA TYR A 29 -12.08 7.90 -7.04
C TYR A 29 -12.74 8.01 -8.40
N VAL A 30 -13.63 7.08 -8.71
CA VAL A 30 -14.43 7.02 -9.92
C VAL A 30 -15.92 7.04 -9.58
N PHE A 31 -16.77 7.27 -10.57
CA PHE A 31 -18.24 7.32 -10.41
C PHE A 31 -18.70 8.24 -9.29
N GLN A 32 -18.28 9.51 -9.31
CA GLN A 32 -18.67 10.51 -8.31
C GLN A 32 -18.34 10.06 -6.86
N ARG A 33 -17.20 9.38 -6.68
CA ARG A 33 -16.72 8.83 -5.41
C ARG A 33 -17.50 7.62 -4.85
N HIS A 34 -18.29 6.94 -5.67
CA HIS A 34 -18.94 5.70 -5.27
C HIS A 34 -18.03 4.49 -5.41
N ALA A 35 -16.98 4.61 -6.22
CA ALA A 35 -15.96 3.58 -6.35
C ALA A 35 -14.56 4.16 -6.26
N ARG A 36 -13.61 3.33 -5.84
CA ARG A 36 -12.20 3.66 -5.72
C ARG A 36 -11.38 2.56 -6.40
N VAL A 37 -10.45 2.95 -7.25
CA VAL A 37 -9.46 2.05 -7.84
C VAL A 37 -8.11 2.43 -7.29
N TYR A 38 -7.30 1.44 -6.94
CA TYR A 38 -6.00 1.65 -6.34
C TYR A 38 -4.97 0.63 -6.80
N LEU A 39 -3.71 1.07 -6.75
CA LEU A 39 -2.54 0.21 -6.95
C LEU A 39 -1.84 0.00 -5.61
N ASN A 40 -1.22 -1.14 -5.46
CA ASN A 40 -0.39 -1.47 -4.31
C ASN A 40 1.04 -1.70 -4.81
N LEU A 41 1.99 -0.98 -4.27
CA LEU A 41 3.41 -1.12 -4.58
C LEU A 41 4.19 -1.08 -3.27
N GLY A 42 5.08 -2.02 -3.07
CA GLY A 42 5.82 -2.05 -1.82
C GLY A 42 6.88 -3.14 -1.74
N VAL A 43 7.40 -3.27 -0.54
CA VAL A 43 8.34 -4.30 -0.15
C VAL A 43 7.73 -5.12 0.97
N TYR A 44 8.17 -6.36 1.12
CA TYR A 44 7.78 -7.18 2.25
C TYR A 44 8.97 -7.88 2.90
N LEU A 45 8.81 -8.15 4.17
CA LEU A 45 9.69 -9.03 4.94
C LEU A 45 8.90 -10.27 5.30
N SER A 46 9.53 -11.43 5.21
CA SER A 46 8.94 -12.71 5.60
C SER A 46 9.79 -13.44 6.62
N TYR A 47 9.14 -14.19 7.47
CA TYR A 47 9.80 -15.05 8.45
C TYR A 47 9.17 -16.44 8.44
N ALA A 48 9.95 -17.46 8.14
CA ALA A 48 9.51 -18.85 8.14
C ALA A 48 9.42 -19.37 9.59
N THR A 49 8.20 -19.66 10.03
CA THR A 49 7.91 -20.13 11.38
C THR A 49 8.08 -21.63 11.55
N GLY A 50 7.77 -22.41 10.49
CA GLY A 50 7.87 -23.86 10.51
C GLY A 50 7.71 -24.46 9.13
N SER A 51 8.03 -25.72 8.99
CA SER A 51 7.89 -26.45 7.75
C SER A 51 7.49 -27.89 8.01
N LYS A 52 6.67 -28.45 7.14
CA LYS A 52 6.27 -29.86 7.15
C LYS A 52 6.63 -30.50 5.83
N TYR A 53 6.99 -31.74 5.88
CA TYR A 53 7.25 -32.54 4.68
C TYR A 53 6.24 -33.67 4.53
N TYR A 54 5.97 -34.04 3.27
CA TYR A 54 5.19 -35.19 2.87
C TYR A 54 5.99 -35.91 1.83
N TRP A 55 6.23 -37.18 2.08
CA TRP A 55 6.93 -38.04 1.17
C TRP A 55 6.06 -39.23 0.85
N GLN A 56 5.86 -39.52 -0.41
CA GLN A 56 5.06 -40.66 -0.88
C GLN A 56 5.81 -41.44 -1.94
N SER A 57 5.93 -42.75 -1.73
CA SER A 57 6.41 -43.70 -2.74
C SER A 57 5.23 -44.52 -3.26
N LYS A 58 4.89 -44.31 -4.54
CA LYS A 58 3.79 -45.05 -5.20
C LYS A 58 4.10 -46.52 -5.35
N LYS A 59 5.36 -46.85 -5.56
CA LYS A 59 5.81 -48.24 -5.79
C LYS A 59 5.69 -49.11 -4.55
N ASN A 60 5.96 -48.58 -3.38
CA ASN A 60 5.98 -49.33 -2.13
C ASN A 60 4.76 -49.03 -1.23
N GLY A 61 3.87 -48.11 -1.65
CA GLY A 61 2.72 -47.70 -0.84
C GLY A 61 3.10 -47.02 0.47
N ILE A 62 4.35 -46.54 0.60
CA ILE A 62 4.85 -45.90 1.81
C ILE A 62 4.49 -44.45 1.75
N PHE A 63 3.86 -43.98 2.83
CA PHE A 63 3.54 -42.56 3.07
C PHE A 63 4.19 -42.14 4.38
N GLU A 64 5.01 -41.10 4.32
CA GLU A 64 5.67 -40.50 5.48
C GLU A 64 5.39 -39.02 5.52
N GLN A 65 5.03 -38.51 6.69
CA GLN A 65 4.85 -37.10 6.94
C GLN A 65 5.42 -36.71 8.31
N GLY A 66 5.94 -35.51 8.41
CA GLY A 66 6.49 -35.04 9.67
C GLY A 66 6.87 -33.55 9.64
N ASP A 67 7.33 -33.08 10.77
CA ASP A 67 7.89 -31.76 10.89
C ASP A 67 9.30 -31.76 10.28
N TYR A 68 9.54 -30.79 9.39
CA TYR A 68 10.84 -30.63 8.77
C TYR A 68 11.73 -29.78 9.68
N PRO A 69 12.85 -30.34 10.20
CA PRO A 69 13.76 -29.57 11.04
C PRO A 69 14.49 -28.53 10.20
N MET A 70 14.08 -27.25 10.35
CA MET A 70 14.72 -26.12 9.70
C MET A 70 16.09 -25.86 10.30
N MET A 71 17.14 -26.10 9.56
CA MET A 71 18.52 -25.81 9.96
C MET A 71 18.91 -24.41 9.51
N LEU A 72 19.28 -23.50 10.44
CA LEU A 72 19.67 -22.11 10.15
C LEU A 72 20.82 -21.98 9.14
N THR A 73 21.66 -23.01 9.03
CA THR A 73 22.77 -23.03 8.09
C THR A 73 22.35 -23.32 6.66
N ARG A 74 21.24 -24.05 6.46
CA ARG A 74 20.74 -24.49 5.16
C ARG A 74 19.48 -23.74 4.75
N ASP A 75 18.57 -23.49 5.72
CA ASP A 75 17.24 -22.95 5.50
C ASP A 75 17.18 -21.53 6.10
N PRO A 76 17.35 -20.46 5.32
CA PRO A 76 17.20 -19.10 5.83
C PRO A 76 15.75 -18.88 6.25
N ARG A 77 15.54 -18.39 7.48
CA ARG A 77 14.19 -18.09 7.99
C ARG A 77 13.69 -16.74 7.57
N TRP A 78 14.60 -15.81 7.32
CA TRP A 78 14.26 -14.46 6.89
C TRP A 78 14.25 -14.38 5.38
N GLY A 79 13.18 -13.79 4.87
CA GLY A 79 13.02 -13.49 3.46
C GLY A 79 12.62 -12.04 3.24
N TYR A 80 12.82 -11.54 2.04
CA TYR A 80 12.38 -10.24 1.61
C TYR A 80 12.05 -10.27 0.11
N GLY A 81 11.24 -9.31 -0.31
CA GLY A 81 10.86 -9.21 -1.70
C GLY A 81 10.06 -7.95 -2.00
N LEU A 82 9.58 -7.88 -3.23
CA LEU A 82 8.65 -6.86 -3.68
C LEU A 82 7.21 -7.39 -3.61
N CYS A 83 6.28 -6.50 -3.35
CA CYS A 83 4.87 -6.79 -3.51
C CYS A 83 4.22 -5.71 -4.36
N GLY A 84 3.35 -6.14 -5.25
CA GLY A 84 2.64 -5.25 -6.14
C GLY A 84 1.27 -5.81 -6.47
N GLY A 85 0.34 -4.93 -6.80
CA GLY A 85 -1.00 -5.37 -7.14
C GLY A 85 -1.96 -4.23 -7.35
N GLY A 86 -3.22 -4.54 -7.34
CA GLY A 86 -4.27 -3.54 -7.45
C GLY A 86 -5.59 -4.03 -6.93
N GLY A 87 -6.48 -3.10 -6.75
CA GLY A 87 -7.80 -3.40 -6.28
C GLY A 87 -8.82 -2.34 -6.65
N PHE A 88 -10.04 -2.69 -6.43
CA PHE A 88 -11.14 -1.74 -6.51
C PHE A 88 -12.04 -1.89 -5.29
N SER A 89 -12.65 -0.81 -4.89
CA SER A 89 -13.66 -0.81 -3.83
C SER A 89 -14.91 -0.04 -4.23
N VAL A 90 -16.03 -0.48 -3.68
CA VAL A 90 -17.32 0.18 -3.87
C VAL A 90 -17.78 0.69 -2.50
N LEU A 91 -18.19 1.97 -2.48
CA LEU A 91 -18.54 2.68 -1.27
C LEU A 91 -20.07 2.80 -1.17
N PHE A 92 -20.64 2.23 -0.11
CA PHE A 92 -22.08 2.26 0.19
C PHE A 92 -22.31 2.99 1.52
N GLY A 93 -22.43 4.29 1.48
CA GLY A 93 -22.61 5.08 2.70
C GLY A 93 -21.45 4.94 3.68
N ARG A 94 -21.61 4.14 4.75
CA ARG A 94 -20.57 3.86 5.74
C ARG A 94 -19.79 2.58 5.48
N PHE A 95 -20.24 1.75 4.55
CA PHE A 95 -19.58 0.51 4.20
C PHE A 95 -18.75 0.67 2.93
N GLU A 96 -17.65 -0.02 2.88
CA GLU A 96 -16.80 -0.13 1.71
C GLU A 96 -16.46 -1.60 1.51
N ALA A 97 -16.84 -2.16 0.36
CA ALA A 97 -16.46 -3.49 -0.06
C ALA A 97 -15.29 -3.37 -1.03
N ALA A 98 -14.19 -4.04 -0.74
CA ALA A 98 -12.98 -3.99 -1.53
C ALA A 98 -12.55 -5.38 -1.99
N PHE A 99 -12.17 -5.47 -3.25
CA PHE A 99 -11.50 -6.64 -3.83
C PHE A 99 -10.08 -6.24 -4.23
N GLU A 100 -9.14 -7.11 -3.93
CA GLU A 100 -7.72 -6.84 -4.15
C GLU A 100 -6.98 -8.10 -4.58
N ALA A 101 -6.08 -7.93 -5.57
CA ALA A 101 -5.13 -8.94 -6.01
C ALA A 101 -3.71 -8.42 -5.82
N ARG A 102 -2.86 -9.18 -5.12
CA ARG A 102 -1.45 -8.87 -4.89
C ARG A 102 -0.58 -10.01 -5.36
N TYR A 103 0.54 -9.65 -5.96
CA TYR A 103 1.62 -10.56 -6.28
C TYR A 103 2.83 -10.23 -5.40
N TYR A 104 3.42 -11.25 -4.82
CA TYR A 104 4.62 -11.18 -4.00
C TYR A 104 5.75 -11.86 -4.74
N LEU A 105 6.78 -11.10 -5.07
CA LEU A 105 7.99 -11.56 -5.74
C LEU A 105 9.10 -11.69 -4.70
N GLY A 106 9.48 -12.93 -4.38
CA GLY A 106 10.55 -13.21 -3.42
C GLY A 106 11.92 -13.02 -4.04
N TYR A 107 12.80 -12.32 -3.36
CA TYR A 107 14.22 -12.23 -3.71
C TYR A 107 15.10 -13.16 -2.89
N SER A 108 14.61 -13.61 -1.76
CA SER A 108 15.34 -14.53 -0.91
C SER A 108 14.98 -15.97 -1.24
N ASP A 109 16.00 -16.78 -1.38
CA ASP A 109 15.83 -18.20 -1.59
C ASP A 109 15.39 -18.91 -0.30
N VAL A 110 14.46 -19.84 -0.42
CA VAL A 110 14.00 -20.72 0.68
C VAL A 110 15.09 -21.69 1.11
N LEU A 111 15.94 -22.07 0.16
CA LEU A 111 17.08 -22.96 0.37
C LEU A 111 18.35 -22.17 0.04
N ARG A 112 19.36 -22.27 0.92
CA ARG A 112 20.66 -21.65 0.62
C ARG A 112 21.29 -22.33 -0.58
N ASN A 113 21.63 -21.51 -1.56
CA ASN A 113 22.42 -21.92 -2.71
C ASN A 113 23.87 -22.09 -2.28
N GLY A 114 24.55 -23.02 -2.88
CA GLY A 114 26.00 -23.17 -2.72
C GLY A 114 26.49 -24.60 -2.88
N THR A 115 27.77 -24.69 -3.15
CA THR A 115 28.52 -25.94 -3.36
C THR A 115 28.51 -26.90 -2.15
N LYS A 116 28.04 -26.45 -0.98
CA LYS A 116 27.93 -27.30 0.23
C LYS A 116 26.73 -28.25 0.21
N TYR A 117 25.72 -27.96 -0.60
CA TYR A 117 24.48 -28.75 -0.64
C TYR A 117 24.23 -29.22 -2.06
N THR A 118 24.76 -30.39 -2.38
CA THR A 118 24.47 -31.07 -3.64
C THR A 118 22.99 -31.37 -3.74
N GLY A 119 22.33 -30.93 -4.80
CA GLY A 119 20.90 -31.16 -5.05
C GLY A 119 19.96 -30.00 -4.77
N ASN A 120 20.44 -28.91 -4.18
CA ASN A 120 19.61 -27.69 -4.03
C ASN A 120 19.52 -26.94 -5.37
N PRO A 121 18.34 -26.40 -5.71
CA PRO A 121 18.19 -25.55 -6.90
C PRO A 121 19.03 -24.27 -6.76
N ASN A 122 19.49 -23.74 -7.89
CA ASN A 122 20.28 -22.52 -7.91
C ASN A 122 19.48 -21.28 -7.43
N HIS A 123 18.16 -21.33 -7.62
CA HIS A 123 17.22 -20.34 -7.14
C HIS A 123 15.95 -21.03 -6.64
N SER A 124 15.48 -20.60 -5.48
CA SER A 124 14.25 -21.08 -4.87
C SER A 124 13.44 -19.93 -4.26
N PRO A 125 13.07 -18.90 -5.06
CA PRO A 125 12.28 -17.78 -4.56
C PRO A 125 10.87 -18.25 -4.21
N LEU A 126 10.26 -17.62 -3.21
CA LEU A 126 8.86 -17.80 -2.89
C LEU A 126 8.04 -16.72 -3.57
N ASP A 127 7.35 -17.10 -4.63
CA ASP A 127 6.38 -16.24 -5.28
C ASP A 127 4.97 -16.63 -4.85
N ASN A 128 4.14 -15.63 -4.63
CA ASN A 128 2.82 -15.82 -4.06
C ASN A 128 1.81 -14.85 -4.69
N ILE A 129 0.61 -15.35 -4.95
CA ILE A 129 -0.54 -14.53 -5.35
C ILE A 129 -1.55 -14.55 -4.21
N ASN A 130 -1.91 -13.37 -3.74
CA ASN A 130 -2.92 -13.19 -2.71
C ASN A 130 -4.15 -12.48 -3.30
N LEU A 131 -5.30 -13.13 -3.18
CA LEU A 131 -6.60 -12.55 -3.51
C LEU A 131 -7.35 -12.30 -2.22
N SER A 132 -7.82 -11.08 -2.01
CA SER A 132 -8.54 -10.70 -0.80
C SER A 132 -9.84 -9.98 -1.10
N LEU A 133 -10.84 -10.29 -0.28
CA LEU A 133 -12.10 -9.58 -0.21
C LEU A 133 -12.23 -9.00 1.19
N ALA A 134 -12.44 -7.70 1.29
CA ALA A 134 -12.53 -7.00 2.56
C ALA A 134 -13.79 -6.13 2.63
N ILE A 135 -14.38 -6.06 3.81
CA ILE A 135 -15.48 -5.14 4.12
C ILE A 135 -14.99 -4.21 5.21
N TYR A 136 -14.98 -2.91 4.91
CA TYR A 136 -14.62 -1.88 5.87
C TYR A 136 -15.86 -1.12 6.33
N TYR A 137 -15.90 -0.82 7.62
CA TYR A 137 -16.91 0.06 8.20
C TYR A 137 -16.25 1.35 8.66
N ARG A 138 -16.75 2.47 8.16
CA ARG A 138 -16.24 3.79 8.51
C ARG A 138 -16.84 4.27 9.81
N LEU A 139 -16.00 4.40 10.83
CA LEU A 139 -16.41 4.89 12.17
C LEU A 139 -16.57 6.42 12.20
N ASP A 140 -15.99 7.12 11.23
CA ASP A 140 -16.07 8.58 11.16
C ASP A 140 -17.50 9.04 10.90
N LYS A 141 -17.97 10.02 11.70
CA LYS A 141 -19.26 10.70 11.53
C LYS A 141 -19.31 11.61 10.30
N GLY A 142 -18.15 12.00 9.74
CA GLY A 142 -18.04 12.67 8.46
C GLY A 142 -18.21 11.65 7.35
N GLY A 143 -19.39 11.53 6.76
CA GLY A 143 -19.59 10.78 5.51
C GLY A 143 -18.52 11.19 4.48
N ILE A 144 -18.42 10.46 3.36
CA ILE A 144 -17.63 10.89 2.21
C ILE A 144 -17.85 12.41 2.12
N ARG A 145 -16.79 13.22 2.27
CA ARG A 145 -16.93 14.66 2.06
C ARG A 145 -17.42 14.83 0.63
N SER A 146 -18.71 14.72 0.47
CA SER A 146 -19.39 15.13 -0.76
C SER A 146 -18.86 16.52 -1.03
N ALA A 147 -18.53 16.78 -2.28
CA ALA A 147 -18.23 18.14 -2.71
C ALA A 147 -19.25 19.06 -2.01
N PRO A 148 -18.80 20.15 -1.40
CA PRO A 148 -19.68 20.99 -0.59
C PRO A 148 -20.95 21.22 -1.40
N SER A 149 -22.12 21.04 -0.78
CA SER A 149 -23.41 21.21 -1.47
C SER A 149 -23.34 22.54 -2.22
N LYS A 150 -23.99 22.64 -3.38
CA LYS A 150 -23.94 23.85 -4.21
C LYS A 150 -24.13 25.14 -3.38
N GLY A 151 -24.96 25.08 -2.32
CA GLY A 151 -25.16 26.19 -1.41
C GLY A 151 -23.95 26.51 -0.52
N VAL A 152 -23.19 25.50 -0.07
CA VAL A 152 -21.97 25.70 0.72
C VAL A 152 -20.82 26.17 -0.17
N ALA A 153 -20.69 25.63 -1.38
CA ALA A 153 -19.71 26.09 -2.37
C ALA A 153 -19.93 27.57 -2.71
N ARG A 154 -21.18 27.99 -2.94
CA ARG A 154 -21.53 29.40 -3.18
C ARG A 154 -21.17 30.29 -2.01
N ARG A 155 -21.50 29.92 -0.76
CA ARG A 155 -21.11 30.67 0.43
C ARG A 155 -19.61 30.80 0.60
N MET A 156 -18.84 29.75 0.25
CA MET A 156 -17.39 29.80 0.30
C MET A 156 -16.81 30.74 -0.77
N GLN A 157 -17.38 30.77 -1.97
CA GLN A 157 -17.00 31.72 -3.02
C GLN A 157 -17.32 33.17 -2.61
N GLU A 158 -18.54 33.44 -2.14
CA GLU A 158 -18.94 34.78 -1.65
C GLU A 158 -18.04 35.24 -0.49
N ALA A 159 -17.65 34.34 0.41
CA ALA A 159 -16.72 34.65 1.49
C ALA A 159 -15.29 34.94 1.00
N ALA A 160 -14.83 34.25 -0.02
CA ALA A 160 -13.53 34.46 -0.64
C ALA A 160 -13.50 35.81 -1.39
N GLU A 161 -14.54 36.14 -2.12
CA GLU A 161 -14.69 37.41 -2.82
C GLU A 161 -14.70 38.58 -1.85
N ARG A 162 -15.47 38.52 -0.74
CA ARG A 162 -15.47 39.54 0.30
C ARG A 162 -14.10 39.75 0.95
N ARG A 163 -13.32 38.64 1.11
CA ARG A 163 -11.94 38.74 1.64
C ARG A 163 -10.99 39.39 0.62
N ALA A 164 -11.14 39.08 -0.64
CA ALA A 164 -10.36 39.68 -1.72
C ALA A 164 -10.66 41.19 -1.84
N GLN A 165 -11.94 41.57 -1.80
CA GLN A 165 -12.37 42.99 -1.80
C GLN A 165 -11.78 43.76 -0.62
N LYS A 166 -11.86 43.23 0.60
CA LYS A 166 -11.26 43.87 1.78
C LYS A 166 -9.73 44.01 1.70
N ARG A 167 -9.05 43.09 0.98
CA ARG A 167 -7.61 43.24 0.74
C ARG A 167 -7.33 44.38 -0.22
N LEU A 168 -8.06 44.45 -1.33
CA LEU A 168 -7.94 45.55 -2.30
C LEU A 168 -8.23 46.92 -1.68
N GLU A 169 -9.30 47.01 -0.86
CA GLU A 169 -9.63 48.27 -0.13
C GLU A 169 -8.50 48.70 0.82
N ARG A 170 -7.85 47.73 1.50
CA ARG A 170 -6.69 48.02 2.35
C ARG A 170 -5.48 48.49 1.56
N GLU A 171 -5.20 47.85 0.44
CA GLU A 171 -4.08 48.21 -0.44
C GLU A 171 -4.32 49.61 -1.09
N THR A 172 -5.53 49.87 -1.55
CA THR A 172 -5.89 51.17 -2.12
C THR A 172 -5.92 52.30 -1.05
N GLY A 173 -6.40 52.00 0.17
CA GLY A 173 -6.39 52.94 1.29
C GLY A 173 -4.97 53.29 1.79
N LEU A 174 -4.04 52.36 1.67
CA LEU A 174 -2.62 52.63 1.97
C LEU A 174 -1.95 53.53 0.92
N GLN A 175 -2.32 53.39 -0.35
CA GLN A 175 -1.78 54.23 -1.43
C GLN A 175 -2.29 55.69 -1.39
N THR A 176 -3.49 55.95 -0.86
CA THR A 176 -4.05 57.30 -0.70
C THR A 176 -3.45 58.08 0.48
N THR A 177 -2.88 57.40 1.47
CA THR A 177 -2.21 58.04 2.59
C THR A 177 -0.75 58.47 2.30
N ASP A 178 -0.12 57.89 1.29
CA ASP A 178 1.27 58.19 0.90
C ASP A 178 1.37 59.37 -0.11
N THR A 179 0.25 59.94 -0.58
CA THR A 179 0.22 61.02 -1.59
C THR A 179 -0.29 62.35 -1.05
N LEU A 180 -0.23 62.63 0.25
CA LEU A 180 -0.44 63.97 0.77
C LEU A 180 0.81 64.81 0.47
N PRO A 181 0.69 65.92 -0.32
CA PRO A 181 1.83 66.79 -0.57
C PRO A 181 2.22 67.51 0.74
N ALA A 182 3.53 67.50 0.99
CA ALA A 182 4.11 68.22 2.10
C ALA A 182 3.69 69.73 2.01
N GLU A 183 2.89 70.16 2.96
CA GLU A 183 2.45 71.54 3.12
C GLU A 183 3.66 72.46 3.27
N ALA A 184 3.75 73.44 2.35
CA ALA A 184 4.84 74.39 2.26
C ALA A 184 4.94 75.21 3.58
N ALA A 185 6.09 75.20 4.20
CA ALA A 185 6.42 75.98 5.35
C ALA A 185 6.28 77.49 4.99
N PRO A 186 5.72 78.33 5.86
CA PRO A 186 5.65 79.77 5.61
C PRO A 186 7.02 80.48 5.70
N VAL A 187 7.32 81.27 4.69
CA VAL A 187 8.51 82.11 4.62
C VAL A 187 8.39 83.20 5.68
N PRO A 188 9.39 83.51 6.52
CA PRO A 188 9.39 84.66 7.42
C PRO A 188 9.58 85.91 6.61
N ALA A 189 8.69 86.96 6.86
CA ALA A 189 8.84 88.31 6.37
C ALA A 189 9.73 89.08 7.33
N ASP A 190 10.67 89.92 6.77
CA ASP A 190 11.52 90.89 7.39
C ASP A 190 10.69 92.05 8.03
#